data_dfdaa951aecd99c11e14687fb858532c
#
_entry.id   dfdaa951aecd99c11e14687fb858532c
#
_cell.length_a   1.000
_cell.length_b   1.000
_cell.length_c   1.000
_cell.angle_alpha   90.00
_cell.angle_beta   90.00
_cell.angle_gamma   90.00
#
_symmetry.space_group_name_H-M   'P 1'
#
loop_
_entity.id
_entity.type
_entity.pdbx_description
1 polymer ?
#
loop_
_entity_poly.entity_id
_entity_poly.type
_entity_poly.pdbx_seq_one_letter_code
_entity_poly.pdbx_strand_id
1 'polypeptide(L)'
;MFSQLLDFIDKDVFLRIANRYEGNRYVKNFTCRNQLAVMMFGQLSNRESLRDVVLATQALSDKAYHLGFGRYASRSTLADANNKRDYHIFEEFAYRVVADARMCRATDIFKLGDNVYAFDSTTIELCLETFKWAIFRKHQRKGWIKVHTLYDLETSIPTFFHITEARVNDMNAMDVIPYEEDSFYIFDRGYNDFERLFRINVIGAYFIVRGKKNNDFKPMKWTRRFPPGSGIRSDATGYMNSELTRWKYTEKIRRITYWDEE
;
A
#
# COMPACT_ATOMS: atom_id res chain seq x y z
N MET A 1 -19.79 -17.28 5.34
CA MET A 1 -18.69 -16.34 5.57
C MET A 1 -18.12 -15.76 4.27
N PHE A 2 -17.52 -16.52 3.32
CA PHE A 2 -16.97 -15.93 2.08
C PHE A 2 -18.03 -15.26 1.20
N SER A 3 -19.21 -15.87 0.99
CA SER A 3 -20.30 -15.25 0.24
C SER A 3 -20.77 -13.91 0.86
N GLN A 4 -20.77 -13.82 2.18
CA GLN A 4 -21.12 -12.59 2.89
C GLN A 4 -20.09 -11.48 2.65
N LEU A 5 -18.80 -11.81 2.47
CA LEU A 5 -17.79 -10.83 2.05
C LEU A 5 -18.07 -10.31 0.64
N LEU A 6 -18.56 -11.17 -0.26
CA LEU A 6 -18.93 -10.75 -1.61
C LEU A 6 -20.19 -9.89 -1.67
N ASP A 7 -21.04 -9.91 -0.63
CA ASP A 7 -22.24 -9.07 -0.53
C ASP A 7 -21.88 -7.60 -0.29
N PHE A 8 -20.70 -7.30 0.27
CA PHE A 8 -20.18 -5.93 0.37
C PHE A 8 -19.70 -5.37 -0.97
N ILE A 9 -19.52 -6.21 -2.00
CA ILE A 9 -19.14 -5.78 -3.34
C ILE A 9 -20.38 -5.26 -4.05
N ASP A 10 -20.44 -3.95 -4.29
CA ASP A 10 -21.46 -3.35 -5.16
C ASP A 10 -21.29 -3.89 -6.59
N LYS A 11 -22.24 -4.74 -6.99
CA LYS A 11 -22.21 -5.44 -8.29
C LYS A 11 -22.32 -4.49 -9.46
N ASP A 12 -23.12 -3.43 -9.32
CA ASP A 12 -23.39 -2.48 -10.38
C ASP A 12 -22.21 -1.54 -10.58
N VAL A 13 -21.58 -1.10 -9.47
CA VAL A 13 -20.35 -0.32 -9.53
C VAL A 13 -19.24 -1.12 -10.20
N PHE A 14 -19.01 -2.36 -9.76
CA PHE A 14 -17.99 -3.21 -10.35
C PHE A 14 -18.24 -3.48 -11.84
N LEU A 15 -19.49 -3.73 -12.23
CA LEU A 15 -19.86 -3.97 -13.63
C LEU A 15 -19.61 -2.73 -14.49
N ARG A 16 -19.95 -1.52 -14.00
CA ARG A 16 -19.68 -0.27 -14.72
C ARG A 16 -18.16 -0.08 -14.97
N ILE A 17 -17.35 -0.34 -13.95
CA ILE A 17 -15.88 -0.28 -14.07
C ILE A 17 -15.40 -1.32 -15.10
N ALA A 18 -15.81 -2.59 -14.95
CA ALA A 18 -15.41 -3.65 -15.87
C ALA A 18 -15.80 -3.37 -17.32
N ASN A 19 -16.94 -2.75 -17.56
CA ASN A 19 -17.40 -2.37 -18.90
C ASN A 19 -16.61 -1.18 -19.47
N ARG A 20 -16.20 -0.22 -18.67
CA ARG A 20 -15.35 0.91 -19.08
C ARG A 20 -14.03 0.44 -19.69
N TYR A 21 -13.43 -0.60 -19.12
CA TYR A 21 -12.21 -1.21 -19.58
C TYR A 21 -12.44 -2.42 -20.51
N GLU A 22 -13.64 -2.59 -21.02
CA GLU A 22 -14.04 -3.72 -21.88
C GLU A 22 -13.69 -5.12 -21.32
N GLY A 23 -13.52 -5.26 -20.02
CA GLY A 23 -13.01 -6.48 -19.36
C GLY A 23 -13.89 -7.72 -19.55
N ASN A 24 -15.18 -7.53 -19.84
CA ASN A 24 -16.13 -8.60 -20.15
C ASN A 24 -16.42 -8.74 -21.65
N ARG A 25 -15.73 -7.99 -22.54
CA ARG A 25 -15.93 -8.10 -23.98
C ARG A 25 -15.59 -9.51 -24.47
N TYR A 26 -16.49 -10.09 -25.23
CA TYR A 26 -16.41 -11.48 -25.75
C TYR A 26 -16.31 -12.57 -24.67
N VAL A 27 -16.57 -12.26 -23.40
CA VAL A 27 -16.56 -13.23 -22.31
C VAL A 27 -17.91 -13.95 -22.21
N LYS A 28 -17.91 -15.30 -22.33
CA LYS A 28 -19.13 -16.11 -22.26
C LYS A 28 -19.48 -16.55 -20.83
N ASN A 29 -18.51 -17.00 -20.06
CA ASN A 29 -18.76 -17.69 -18.79
C ASN A 29 -17.98 -17.17 -17.60
N PHE A 30 -16.71 -16.78 -17.77
CA PHE A 30 -15.85 -16.37 -16.67
C PHE A 30 -15.63 -14.86 -16.69
N THR A 31 -16.57 -14.13 -16.07
CA THR A 31 -16.57 -12.66 -16.03
C THR A 31 -15.46 -12.10 -15.13
N CYS A 32 -15.18 -10.78 -15.22
CA CYS A 32 -14.26 -10.10 -14.30
C CYS A 32 -14.67 -10.26 -12.84
N ARG A 33 -15.98 -10.29 -12.55
CA ARG A 33 -16.50 -10.52 -11.20
C ARG A 33 -16.20 -11.94 -10.71
N ASN A 34 -16.34 -12.94 -11.57
CA ASN A 34 -15.95 -14.31 -11.20
C ASN A 34 -14.45 -14.41 -10.93
N GLN A 35 -13.63 -13.73 -11.74
CA GLN A 35 -12.17 -13.65 -11.52
C GLN A 35 -11.87 -13.01 -10.17
N LEU A 36 -12.47 -11.86 -9.85
CA LEU A 36 -12.30 -11.21 -8.55
C LEU A 36 -12.64 -12.16 -7.40
N ALA A 37 -13.80 -12.81 -7.44
CA ALA A 37 -14.23 -13.75 -6.41
C ALA A 37 -13.26 -14.92 -6.25
N VAL A 38 -12.81 -15.53 -7.36
CA VAL A 38 -11.86 -16.64 -7.36
C VAL A 38 -10.50 -16.23 -6.80
N MET A 39 -9.99 -15.05 -7.19
CA MET A 39 -8.70 -14.53 -6.69
C MET A 39 -8.77 -14.13 -5.22
N MET A 40 -9.85 -13.48 -4.79
CA MET A 40 -10.09 -13.17 -3.36
C MET A 40 -10.15 -14.45 -2.52
N PHE A 41 -10.87 -15.47 -3.00
CA PHE A 41 -10.93 -16.75 -2.33
C PHE A 41 -9.53 -17.40 -2.22
N GLY A 42 -8.74 -17.33 -3.29
CA GLY A 42 -7.37 -17.82 -3.29
C GLY A 42 -6.51 -17.16 -2.20
N GLN A 43 -6.56 -15.86 -2.09
CA GLN A 43 -5.83 -15.09 -1.07
C GLN A 43 -6.32 -15.39 0.35
N LEU A 44 -7.62 -15.36 0.59
CA LEU A 44 -8.22 -15.59 1.91
C LEU A 44 -8.07 -17.05 2.39
N SER A 45 -7.86 -17.99 1.48
CA SER A 45 -7.61 -19.41 1.80
C SER A 45 -6.13 -19.81 1.71
N ASN A 46 -5.21 -18.84 1.65
CA ASN A 46 -3.75 -19.02 1.60
C ASN A 46 -3.30 -19.99 0.49
N ARG A 47 -3.81 -19.80 -0.74
CA ARG A 47 -3.41 -20.60 -1.89
C ARG A 47 -2.17 -19.99 -2.55
N GLU A 48 -1.13 -20.79 -2.72
CA GLU A 48 0.17 -20.31 -3.19
C GLU A 48 0.28 -20.25 -4.73
N SER A 49 -0.59 -20.97 -5.44
CA SER A 49 -0.54 -21.03 -6.91
C SER A 49 -1.92 -20.99 -7.56
N LEU A 50 -1.98 -20.57 -8.83
CA LEU A 50 -3.23 -20.66 -9.62
C LEU A 50 -3.76 -22.08 -9.72
N ARG A 51 -2.89 -23.09 -9.68
CA ARG A 51 -3.28 -24.49 -9.68
C ARG A 51 -4.04 -24.83 -8.40
N ASP A 52 -3.52 -24.40 -7.26
CA ASP A 52 -4.15 -24.65 -5.96
C ASP A 52 -5.48 -23.91 -5.82
N VAL A 53 -5.55 -22.67 -6.32
CA VAL A 53 -6.81 -21.91 -6.40
C VAL A 53 -7.85 -22.69 -7.21
N VAL A 54 -7.48 -23.19 -8.39
CA VAL A 54 -8.39 -23.95 -9.25
C VAL A 54 -8.84 -25.24 -8.61
N LEU A 55 -7.92 -26.01 -8.00
CA LEU A 55 -8.26 -27.24 -7.29
C LEU A 55 -9.21 -26.97 -6.10
N ALA A 56 -8.95 -25.91 -5.34
CA ALA A 56 -9.79 -25.55 -4.21
C ALA A 56 -11.20 -25.07 -4.65
N THR A 57 -11.30 -24.30 -5.73
CA THR A 57 -12.60 -23.89 -6.28
C THR A 57 -13.35 -25.05 -6.93
N GLN A 58 -12.64 -26.02 -7.52
CA GLN A 58 -13.21 -27.25 -8.06
C GLN A 58 -13.81 -28.13 -6.97
N ALA A 59 -13.13 -28.26 -5.84
CA ALA A 59 -13.64 -29.00 -4.68
C ALA A 59 -14.93 -28.40 -4.10
N LEU A 60 -15.22 -27.13 -4.43
CA LEU A 60 -16.42 -26.39 -4.03
C LEU A 60 -17.42 -26.22 -5.18
N SER A 61 -17.32 -27.02 -6.23
CA SER A 61 -18.16 -26.90 -7.45
C SER A 61 -19.66 -26.85 -7.16
N ASP A 62 -20.13 -27.67 -6.23
CA ASP A 62 -21.55 -27.72 -5.83
C ASP A 62 -22.05 -26.42 -5.19
N LYS A 63 -21.12 -25.61 -4.65
CA LYS A 63 -21.39 -24.32 -4.01
C LYS A 63 -20.92 -23.12 -4.85
N ALA A 64 -20.36 -23.37 -6.04
CA ALA A 64 -19.71 -22.36 -6.86
C ALA A 64 -20.60 -21.16 -7.17
N TYR A 65 -21.88 -21.39 -7.40
CA TYR A 65 -22.85 -20.33 -7.64
C TYR A 65 -23.00 -19.40 -6.41
N HIS A 66 -23.19 -19.99 -5.23
CA HIS A 66 -23.34 -19.22 -3.98
C HIS A 66 -22.07 -18.51 -3.55
N LEU A 67 -20.90 -19.02 -3.98
CA LEU A 67 -19.60 -18.44 -3.72
C LEU A 67 -19.19 -17.40 -4.79
N GLY A 68 -20.07 -17.10 -5.75
CA GLY A 68 -19.80 -16.11 -6.78
C GLY A 68 -18.75 -16.51 -7.83
N PHE A 69 -18.30 -17.77 -7.84
CA PHE A 69 -17.29 -18.25 -8.80
C PHE A 69 -17.85 -18.42 -10.22
N GLY A 70 -19.19 -18.48 -10.34
CA GLY A 70 -19.83 -18.81 -11.60
C GLY A 70 -19.61 -20.28 -12.00
N ARG A 71 -19.38 -20.50 -13.30
CA ARG A 71 -18.97 -21.82 -13.77
C ARG A 71 -17.50 -22.10 -13.45
N TYR A 72 -17.17 -23.36 -13.28
CA TYR A 72 -15.78 -23.79 -13.10
C TYR A 72 -14.87 -23.20 -14.17
N ALA A 73 -13.81 -22.57 -13.74
CA ALA A 73 -12.75 -22.07 -14.59
C ALA A 73 -11.54 -23.00 -14.55
N SER A 74 -11.08 -23.43 -15.72
CA SER A 74 -9.82 -24.17 -15.81
C SER A 74 -8.63 -23.26 -15.46
N ARG A 75 -7.48 -23.87 -15.16
CA ARG A 75 -6.23 -23.12 -14.93
C ARG A 75 -5.90 -22.20 -16.10
N SER A 76 -6.06 -22.67 -17.35
CA SER A 76 -5.82 -21.84 -18.54
C SER A 76 -6.78 -20.66 -18.63
N THR A 77 -8.07 -20.86 -18.33
CA THR A 77 -9.06 -19.77 -18.29
C THR A 77 -8.71 -18.71 -17.26
N LEU A 78 -8.30 -19.11 -16.05
CA LEU A 78 -7.91 -18.19 -14.99
C LEU A 78 -6.60 -17.45 -15.35
N ALA A 79 -5.60 -18.17 -15.88
CA ALA A 79 -4.34 -17.58 -16.34
C ALA A 79 -4.56 -16.58 -17.50
N ASP A 80 -5.38 -16.94 -18.49
CA ASP A 80 -5.73 -16.07 -19.61
C ASP A 80 -6.47 -14.80 -19.12
N ALA A 81 -7.39 -14.93 -18.17
CA ALA A 81 -8.08 -13.80 -17.58
C ALA A 81 -7.09 -12.84 -16.88
N ASN A 82 -6.15 -13.38 -16.09
CA ASN A 82 -5.13 -12.58 -15.40
C ASN A 82 -4.16 -11.90 -16.38
N ASN A 83 -3.86 -12.52 -17.52
CA ASN A 83 -2.92 -11.96 -18.50
C ASN A 83 -3.55 -10.92 -19.46
N LYS A 84 -4.83 -11.10 -19.80
CA LYS A 84 -5.48 -10.30 -20.85
C LYS A 84 -6.33 -9.16 -20.34
N ARG A 85 -6.87 -9.27 -19.13
CA ARG A 85 -7.75 -8.24 -18.58
C ARG A 85 -6.93 -7.09 -18.02
N ASP A 86 -7.45 -5.89 -18.24
CA ASP A 86 -6.86 -4.68 -17.72
C ASP A 86 -6.92 -4.67 -16.18
N TYR A 87 -5.76 -4.52 -15.54
CA TYR A 87 -5.66 -4.51 -14.09
C TYR A 87 -6.35 -3.29 -13.46
N HIS A 88 -6.48 -2.19 -14.19
CA HIS A 88 -7.18 -0.98 -13.72
C HIS A 88 -8.63 -1.25 -13.29
N ILE A 89 -9.25 -2.32 -13.82
CA ILE A 89 -10.59 -2.76 -13.37
C ILE A 89 -10.57 -3.03 -11.86
N PHE A 90 -9.56 -3.75 -11.40
CA PHE A 90 -9.44 -4.15 -10.01
C PHE A 90 -8.86 -3.04 -9.14
N GLU A 91 -7.96 -2.25 -9.68
CA GLU A 91 -7.37 -1.09 -9.02
C GLU A 91 -8.42 -0.01 -8.73
N GLU A 92 -9.18 0.43 -9.74
CA GLU A 92 -10.24 1.42 -9.58
C GLU A 92 -11.31 0.94 -8.60
N PHE A 93 -11.67 -0.35 -8.69
CA PHE A 93 -12.62 -0.93 -7.77
C PHE A 93 -12.08 -0.97 -6.33
N ALA A 94 -10.81 -1.30 -6.13
CA ALA A 94 -10.18 -1.29 -4.82
C ALA A 94 -10.21 0.13 -4.20
N TYR A 95 -9.86 1.17 -4.95
CA TYR A 95 -9.97 2.55 -4.48
C TYR A 95 -11.40 2.96 -4.14
N ARG A 96 -12.38 2.47 -4.89
CA ARG A 96 -13.79 2.71 -4.56
C ARG A 96 -14.19 2.08 -3.23
N VAL A 97 -13.81 0.82 -3.00
CA VAL A 97 -14.08 0.12 -1.73
C VAL A 97 -13.38 0.82 -0.57
N VAL A 98 -12.14 1.28 -0.76
CA VAL A 98 -11.39 2.07 0.23
C VAL A 98 -12.15 3.36 0.58
N ALA A 99 -12.64 4.10 -0.41
CA ALA A 99 -13.39 5.33 -0.18
C ALA A 99 -14.68 5.07 0.62
N ASP A 100 -15.42 4.02 0.26
CA ASP A 100 -16.65 3.64 0.96
C ASP A 100 -16.36 3.19 2.41
N ALA A 101 -15.28 2.43 2.63
CA ALA A 101 -14.88 1.99 3.96
C ALA A 101 -14.46 3.16 4.87
N ARG A 102 -13.73 4.14 4.33
CA ARG A 102 -13.34 5.36 5.07
C ARG A 102 -14.56 6.17 5.52
N MET A 103 -15.59 6.28 4.69
CA MET A 103 -16.83 6.97 5.07
C MET A 103 -17.59 6.27 6.20
N CYS A 104 -17.49 4.96 6.33
CA CYS A 104 -18.16 4.17 7.36
C CYS A 104 -17.46 4.16 8.70
N ARG A 105 -16.20 4.56 8.76
CA ARG A 105 -15.37 4.45 9.96
C ARG A 105 -14.80 5.79 10.38
N ALA A 106 -15.47 6.46 11.32
CA ALA A 106 -14.93 7.60 12.06
C ALA A 106 -14.32 7.08 13.37
N THR A 107 -13.01 7.08 13.51
CA THR A 107 -12.30 6.82 14.77
C THR A 107 -11.36 7.98 15.04
N ASP A 108 -11.23 8.36 16.29
CA ASP A 108 -10.37 9.47 16.74
C ASP A 108 -9.29 8.90 17.68
N ILE A 109 -8.49 7.96 17.14
CA ILE A 109 -7.47 7.22 17.90
C ILE A 109 -6.39 8.17 18.42
N PHE A 110 -5.91 9.06 17.54
CA PHE A 110 -4.79 9.94 17.86
C PHE A 110 -5.20 11.28 18.46
N LYS A 111 -6.47 11.65 18.41
CA LYS A 111 -6.99 12.95 18.92
C LYS A 111 -6.21 14.16 18.40
N LEU A 112 -5.62 14.04 17.21
CA LEU A 112 -4.86 15.11 16.56
C LEU A 112 -5.76 16.01 15.72
N GLY A 113 -6.97 15.57 15.41
CA GLY A 113 -7.88 16.27 14.50
C GLY A 113 -7.51 16.11 13.02
N ASP A 114 -6.37 15.49 12.72
CA ASP A 114 -5.78 15.39 11.39
C ASP A 114 -5.46 13.92 11.06
N ASN A 115 -5.38 13.59 9.78
CA ASN A 115 -5.11 12.23 9.32
C ASN A 115 -3.65 11.80 9.62
N VAL A 116 -3.47 10.56 10.04
CA VAL A 116 -2.15 9.98 10.32
C VAL A 116 -1.92 8.76 9.43
N TYR A 117 -0.92 8.86 8.56
CA TYR A 117 -0.59 7.84 7.58
C TYR A 117 0.78 7.20 7.87
N ALA A 118 0.88 5.88 7.70
CA ALA A 118 2.15 5.18 7.65
C ALA A 118 2.42 4.74 6.20
N PHE A 119 3.66 4.91 5.74
CA PHE A 119 4.08 4.52 4.41
C PHE A 119 5.22 3.51 4.47
N ASP A 120 5.01 2.37 3.81
CA ASP A 120 6.03 1.32 3.70
C ASP A 120 5.89 0.52 2.41
N SER A 121 6.88 -0.32 2.11
CA SER A 121 6.90 -1.19 0.95
C SER A 121 6.98 -2.66 1.32
N THR A 122 6.18 -3.47 0.64
CA THR A 122 6.25 -4.94 0.72
C THR A 122 6.80 -5.49 -0.58
N THR A 123 7.78 -6.39 -0.50
CA THR A 123 8.36 -7.06 -1.67
C THR A 123 7.65 -8.38 -1.94
N ILE A 124 7.17 -8.58 -3.17
CA ILE A 124 6.48 -9.80 -3.61
C ILE A 124 7.31 -10.51 -4.66
N GLU A 125 7.57 -11.80 -4.45
CA GLU A 125 8.27 -12.65 -5.42
C GLU A 125 7.34 -13.05 -6.56
N LEU A 126 7.81 -12.94 -7.80
CA LEU A 126 7.08 -13.31 -9.01
C LEU A 126 7.86 -14.33 -9.84
N CYS A 127 7.14 -15.19 -10.55
CA CYS A 127 7.72 -16.09 -11.53
C CYS A 127 8.18 -15.31 -12.78
N LEU A 128 9.49 -15.25 -13.04
CA LEU A 128 10.06 -14.55 -14.20
C LEU A 128 9.61 -15.07 -15.55
N GLU A 129 9.25 -16.35 -15.64
CA GLU A 129 8.74 -16.92 -16.90
C GLU A 129 7.45 -16.25 -17.34
N THR A 130 6.64 -15.84 -16.37
CA THR A 130 5.37 -15.14 -16.61
C THR A 130 5.55 -13.62 -16.61
N PHE A 131 6.41 -13.09 -15.76
CA PHE A 131 6.59 -11.64 -15.54
C PHE A 131 8.01 -11.19 -15.90
N LYS A 132 8.35 -11.26 -17.19
CA LYS A 132 9.70 -10.94 -17.70
C LYS A 132 10.18 -9.52 -17.38
N TRP A 133 9.27 -8.59 -17.16
CA TRP A 133 9.59 -7.21 -16.77
C TRP A 133 10.02 -7.05 -15.31
N ALA A 134 9.65 -7.97 -14.44
CA ALA A 134 9.92 -7.92 -12.99
C ALA A 134 11.35 -8.40 -12.62
N ILE A 135 12.36 -8.13 -13.45
CA ILE A 135 13.72 -8.62 -13.28
C ILE A 135 14.43 -7.86 -12.13
N PHE A 136 14.76 -8.57 -11.06
CA PHE A 136 15.57 -8.01 -9.98
C PHE A 136 17.05 -8.45 -10.04
N ARG A 137 17.34 -9.73 -10.34
CA ARG A 137 18.70 -10.27 -10.49
C ARG A 137 18.76 -11.30 -11.62
N LYS A 138 19.59 -11.04 -12.64
CA LYS A 138 19.73 -11.93 -13.82
C LYS A 138 20.12 -13.37 -13.48
N HIS A 139 20.85 -13.60 -12.37
CA HIS A 139 21.34 -14.93 -12.01
C HIS A 139 20.34 -15.81 -11.23
N GLN A 140 19.25 -15.27 -10.67
CA GLN A 140 18.36 -16.03 -9.80
C GLN A 140 17.06 -16.50 -10.46
N ARG A 141 16.77 -16.15 -11.72
CA ARG A 141 15.52 -16.46 -12.44
C ARG A 141 14.24 -16.08 -11.67
N LYS A 142 14.35 -15.14 -10.73
CA LYS A 142 13.25 -14.67 -9.87
C LYS A 142 12.95 -13.22 -10.18
N GLY A 143 11.67 -12.92 -10.36
CA GLY A 143 11.14 -11.57 -10.48
C GLY A 143 10.65 -11.08 -9.13
N TRP A 144 10.78 -9.79 -8.90
CA TRP A 144 10.31 -9.17 -7.67
C TRP A 144 9.65 -7.84 -8.01
N ILE A 145 8.52 -7.59 -7.37
CA ILE A 145 7.87 -6.29 -7.36
C ILE A 145 7.82 -5.76 -5.93
N LYS A 146 7.70 -4.45 -5.82
CA LYS A 146 7.38 -3.77 -4.56
C LYS A 146 5.98 -3.17 -4.65
N VAL A 147 5.21 -3.39 -3.62
CA VAL A 147 3.94 -2.71 -3.40
C VAL A 147 4.17 -1.69 -2.29
N HIS A 148 4.19 -0.43 -2.66
CA HIS A 148 4.26 0.69 -1.72
C HIS A 148 2.86 1.01 -1.27
N THR A 149 2.63 1.06 0.04
CA THR A 149 1.30 1.24 0.61
C THR A 149 1.29 2.44 1.56
N LEU A 150 0.35 3.34 1.37
CA LEU A 150 0.00 4.36 2.35
C LEU A 150 -1.17 3.84 3.17
N TYR A 151 -0.97 3.70 4.45
CA TYR A 151 -1.92 3.12 5.38
C TYR A 151 -2.42 4.17 6.36
N ASP A 152 -3.72 4.37 6.41
CA ASP A 152 -4.37 5.24 7.38
C ASP A 152 -4.41 4.52 8.73
N LEU A 153 -3.70 5.04 9.71
CA LEU A 153 -3.59 4.43 11.04
C LEU A 153 -4.85 4.57 11.87
N GLU A 154 -5.69 5.55 11.61
CA GLU A 154 -6.95 5.73 12.33
C GLU A 154 -8.01 4.75 11.87
N THR A 155 -8.18 4.62 10.56
CA THR A 155 -9.19 3.73 10.00
C THR A 155 -8.70 2.29 9.85
N SER A 156 -7.38 2.05 9.94
CA SER A 156 -6.73 0.78 9.64
C SER A 156 -7.00 0.31 8.19
N ILE A 157 -7.04 1.24 7.26
CA ILE A 157 -7.35 0.99 5.85
C ILE A 157 -6.19 1.48 4.97
N PRO A 158 -5.70 0.69 3.99
CA PRO A 158 -4.77 1.20 2.99
C PRO A 158 -5.49 2.22 2.10
N THR A 159 -4.92 3.42 1.95
CA THR A 159 -5.53 4.53 1.21
C THR A 159 -4.93 4.74 -0.17
N PHE A 160 -3.70 4.29 -0.36
CA PHE A 160 -2.98 4.40 -1.61
C PHE A 160 -2.00 3.23 -1.75
N PHE A 161 -1.83 2.74 -2.98
CA PHE A 161 -0.80 1.75 -3.32
C PHE A 161 -0.20 2.05 -4.68
N HIS A 162 1.12 1.83 -4.74
CA HIS A 162 1.89 2.02 -5.95
C HIS A 162 2.81 0.81 -6.17
N ILE A 163 2.78 0.25 -7.37
CA ILE A 163 3.55 -0.95 -7.69
C ILE A 163 4.75 -0.56 -8.54
N THR A 164 5.94 -0.99 -8.12
CA THR A 164 7.18 -0.78 -8.86
C THR A 164 7.95 -2.09 -9.05
N GLU A 165 8.88 -2.09 -10.00
CA GLU A 165 9.90 -3.14 -10.04
C GLU A 165 10.77 -3.07 -8.78
N ALA A 166 11.16 -4.22 -8.24
CA ALA A 166 11.93 -4.27 -6.99
C ALA A 166 13.30 -3.55 -7.05
N ARG A 167 13.84 -3.32 -8.26
CA ARG A 167 15.07 -2.55 -8.46
C ARG A 167 14.90 -1.04 -8.24
N VAL A 168 13.65 -0.55 -8.29
CA VAL A 168 13.36 0.87 -8.07
C VAL A 168 13.60 1.20 -6.60
N ASN A 169 14.26 2.34 -6.35
CA ASN A 169 14.51 2.79 -4.99
C ASN A 169 13.19 3.19 -4.32
N ASP A 170 12.97 2.71 -3.09
CA ASP A 170 11.75 2.98 -2.33
C ASP A 170 11.46 4.48 -2.16
N MET A 171 12.52 5.30 -2.06
CA MET A 171 12.37 6.75 -1.97
C MET A 171 11.65 7.38 -3.18
N ASN A 172 11.73 6.77 -4.37
CA ASN A 172 11.04 7.29 -5.55
C ASN A 172 9.51 7.18 -5.42
N ALA A 173 9.02 6.24 -4.64
CA ALA A 173 7.59 6.10 -4.39
C ALA A 173 7.02 7.27 -3.55
N MET A 174 7.86 7.99 -2.81
CA MET A 174 7.45 9.23 -2.12
C MET A 174 6.97 10.32 -3.08
N ASP A 175 7.45 10.32 -4.33
CA ASP A 175 7.12 11.36 -5.31
C ASP A 175 5.70 11.21 -5.88
N VAL A 176 5.06 10.04 -5.69
CA VAL A 176 3.71 9.74 -6.21
C VAL A 176 2.64 9.67 -5.12
N ILE A 177 3.01 9.85 -3.85
CA ILE A 177 2.04 9.90 -2.75
C ILE A 177 1.17 11.16 -2.90
N PRO A 178 -0.17 11.03 -2.83
CA PRO A 178 -1.07 12.18 -2.79
C PRO A 178 -1.06 12.81 -1.38
N TYR A 179 -0.08 13.66 -1.10
CA TYR A 179 0.03 14.34 0.18
C TYR A 179 -1.14 15.31 0.41
N GLU A 180 -1.72 15.26 1.60
CA GLU A 180 -2.81 16.12 2.05
C GLU A 180 -2.26 17.13 3.08
N GLU A 181 -2.66 18.39 2.98
CA GLU A 181 -2.36 19.43 3.97
C GLU A 181 -2.85 19.01 5.37
N ASP A 182 -2.18 19.47 6.42
CA ASP A 182 -2.45 19.18 7.82
C ASP A 182 -2.42 17.68 8.21
N SER A 183 -1.90 16.82 7.35
CA SER A 183 -1.79 15.37 7.62
C SER A 183 -0.39 14.95 8.03
N PHE A 184 -0.28 13.89 8.84
CA PHE A 184 0.98 13.34 9.33
C PHE A 184 1.38 12.11 8.54
N TYR A 185 2.62 12.06 8.08
CA TYR A 185 3.18 10.94 7.31
C TYR A 185 4.35 10.30 8.05
N ILE A 186 4.23 9.02 8.38
CA ILE A 186 5.23 8.26 9.11
C ILE A 186 6.01 7.37 8.12
N PHE A 187 7.33 7.49 8.17
CA PHE A 187 8.25 6.77 7.29
C PHE A 187 9.32 6.02 8.07
N ASP A 188 9.73 4.87 7.57
CA ASP A 188 10.92 4.19 8.06
C ASP A 188 12.22 4.96 7.68
N ARG A 189 13.32 4.55 8.27
CA ARG A 189 14.68 5.10 8.04
C ARG A 189 15.09 5.08 6.57
N GLY A 190 14.60 4.13 5.77
CA GLY A 190 14.86 4.02 4.34
C GLY A 190 14.46 5.27 3.55
N TYR A 191 13.43 5.96 3.98
CA TYR A 191 12.85 7.12 3.31
C TYR A 191 13.46 8.47 3.74
N ASN A 192 14.64 8.48 4.34
CA ASN A 192 15.31 9.68 4.84
C ASN A 192 15.96 10.47 3.67
N ASP A 193 15.15 11.14 2.88
CA ASP A 193 15.54 12.05 1.81
C ASP A 193 15.03 13.46 2.10
N PHE A 194 15.96 14.37 2.42
CA PHE A 194 15.63 15.71 2.89
C PHE A 194 14.97 16.60 1.84
N GLU A 195 15.19 16.38 0.56
CA GLU A 195 14.52 17.11 -0.51
C GLU A 195 13.04 16.71 -0.60
N ARG A 196 12.74 15.42 -0.49
CA ARG A 196 11.37 14.91 -0.48
C ARG A 196 10.64 15.29 0.81
N LEU A 197 11.31 15.20 1.95
CA LEU A 197 10.76 15.65 3.22
C LEU A 197 10.46 17.16 3.22
N PHE A 198 11.27 17.97 2.53
CA PHE A 198 11.00 19.40 2.36
C PHE A 198 9.74 19.66 1.52
N ARG A 199 9.52 18.86 0.46
CA ARG A 199 8.28 18.98 -0.33
C ARG A 199 7.03 18.71 0.50
N ILE A 200 7.06 17.72 1.41
CA ILE A 200 5.97 17.46 2.36
C ILE A 200 5.69 18.70 3.20
N ASN A 201 6.74 19.32 3.75
CA ASN A 201 6.61 20.55 4.53
C ASN A 201 6.04 21.72 3.72
N VAL A 202 6.43 21.87 2.46
CA VAL A 202 5.93 22.95 1.56
C VAL A 202 4.44 22.78 1.24
N ILE A 203 3.95 21.53 1.18
CA ILE A 203 2.52 21.23 1.01
C ILE A 203 1.69 21.57 2.26
N GLY A 204 2.34 21.82 3.40
CA GLY A 204 1.66 22.05 4.68
C GLY A 204 1.37 20.76 5.44
N ALA A 205 1.98 19.66 5.05
CA ALA A 205 1.89 18.38 5.74
C ALA A 205 3.08 18.17 6.69
N TYR A 206 2.93 17.21 7.59
CA TYR A 206 3.93 16.88 8.61
C TYR A 206 4.54 15.51 8.33
N PHE A 207 5.80 15.32 8.67
CA PHE A 207 6.44 14.02 8.57
C PHE A 207 7.09 13.57 9.88
N ILE A 208 7.10 12.27 10.09
CA ILE A 208 7.85 11.61 11.16
C ILE A 208 8.70 10.54 10.49
N VAL A 209 10.03 10.67 10.58
CA VAL A 209 10.95 9.72 9.97
C VAL A 209 12.01 9.31 10.97
N ARG A 210 12.32 8.01 11.04
CA ARG A 210 13.40 7.52 11.88
C ARG A 210 14.74 7.99 11.33
N GLY A 211 15.47 8.81 12.09
CA GLY A 211 16.75 9.38 11.68
C GLY A 211 17.84 8.33 11.44
N LYS A 212 18.71 8.57 10.46
CA LYS A 212 19.95 7.80 10.26
C LYS A 212 20.99 8.20 11.32
N LYS A 213 21.87 7.28 11.71
CA LYS A 213 22.94 7.56 12.71
C LYS A 213 23.90 8.67 12.27
N ASN A 214 24.07 8.86 10.97
CA ASN A 214 24.94 9.86 10.37
C ASN A 214 24.24 11.18 10.03
N ASN A 215 22.99 11.38 10.48
CA ASN A 215 22.32 12.67 10.32
C ASN A 215 23.00 13.71 11.20
N ASP A 216 23.70 14.66 10.56
CA ASP A 216 24.37 15.77 11.22
C ASP A 216 23.36 16.89 11.49
N PHE A 217 22.93 16.99 12.76
CA PHE A 217 21.89 17.94 13.22
C PHE A 217 22.49 18.92 14.24
N LYS A 218 22.30 20.20 13.98
CA LYS A 218 22.73 21.30 14.87
C LYS A 218 21.53 21.81 15.66
N PRO A 219 21.40 21.45 16.96
CA PRO A 219 20.31 21.95 17.81
C PRO A 219 20.46 23.44 18.07
N MET A 220 19.34 24.16 18.08
CA MET A 220 19.26 25.56 18.46
C MET A 220 18.45 25.79 19.73
N LYS A 221 17.36 25.04 19.88
CA LYS A 221 16.46 25.17 21.03
C LYS A 221 16.17 23.77 21.57
N TRP A 222 16.26 23.62 22.89
CA TRP A 222 15.98 22.38 23.61
C TRP A 222 14.70 22.53 24.43
N THR A 223 13.87 21.46 24.42
CA THR A 223 12.76 21.29 25.37
C THR A 223 13.34 20.71 26.67
N ARG A 224 13.14 21.37 27.78
CA ARG A 224 13.80 21.03 29.06
C ARG A 224 12.96 20.13 29.98
N ARG A 225 11.67 19.96 29.70
CA ARG A 225 10.77 19.18 30.54
C ARG A 225 9.97 18.20 29.69
N PHE A 226 10.00 16.93 30.08
CA PHE A 226 9.24 15.86 29.46
C PHE A 226 8.29 15.26 30.47
N PRO A 227 7.12 14.71 30.08
CA PRO A 227 6.25 13.98 30.99
C PRO A 227 6.99 12.79 31.60
N PRO A 228 6.86 12.53 32.89
CA PRO A 228 7.41 11.34 33.53
C PRO A 228 6.90 10.07 32.81
N GLY A 229 7.78 9.10 32.57
CA GLY A 229 7.44 7.85 31.88
C GLY A 229 7.25 7.96 30.37
N SER A 230 7.51 9.13 29.75
CA SER A 230 7.33 9.33 28.30
C SER A 230 8.36 8.62 27.44
N GLY A 231 9.45 8.07 28.00
CA GLY A 231 10.57 7.52 27.22
C GLY A 231 11.41 8.56 26.46
N ILE A 232 11.01 9.83 26.44
CA ILE A 232 11.73 10.89 25.71
C ILE A 232 13.01 11.25 26.47
N ARG A 233 14.16 11.11 25.77
CA ARG A 233 15.48 11.47 26.32
C ARG A 233 15.92 12.88 25.92
N SER A 234 15.57 13.30 24.71
CA SER A 234 15.86 14.65 24.25
C SER A 234 14.85 15.09 23.20
N ASP A 235 14.58 16.38 23.17
CA ASP A 235 13.75 17.05 22.16
C ASP A 235 14.39 18.39 21.83
N ALA A 236 14.75 18.58 20.58
CA ALA A 236 15.43 19.78 20.12
C ALA A 236 14.93 20.19 18.75
N THR A 237 14.81 21.50 18.55
CA THR A 237 14.57 22.10 17.23
C THR A 237 15.85 22.75 16.73
N GLY A 238 16.21 22.52 15.48
CA GLY A 238 17.43 23.02 14.88
C GLY A 238 17.46 22.84 13.37
N TYR A 239 18.64 22.90 12.80
CA TYR A 239 18.87 22.73 11.37
C TYR A 239 19.76 21.49 11.10
N MET A 240 19.71 21.01 9.89
CA MET A 240 20.76 20.10 9.41
C MET A 240 22.06 20.87 9.27
N ASN A 241 23.17 20.30 9.76
CA ASN A 241 24.46 21.00 9.80
C ASN A 241 25.24 20.84 8.50
N SER A 242 25.16 19.65 7.85
CA SER A 242 25.79 19.40 6.57
C SER A 242 25.27 20.38 5.52
N GLU A 243 26.16 21.06 4.83
CA GLU A 243 25.85 22.05 3.80
C GLU A 243 24.89 21.48 2.73
N LEU A 244 25.21 20.29 2.22
CA LEU A 244 24.41 19.62 1.21
C LEU A 244 22.97 19.31 1.68
N THR A 245 22.81 18.89 2.93
CA THR A 245 21.48 18.59 3.50
C THR A 245 20.71 19.87 3.82
N ARG A 246 21.41 20.91 4.26
CA ARG A 246 20.82 22.21 4.54
C ARG A 246 20.25 22.88 3.28
N TRP A 247 20.90 22.69 2.14
CA TRP A 247 20.36 23.14 0.84
C TRP A 247 19.07 22.41 0.46
N LYS A 248 18.97 21.14 0.79
CA LYS A 248 17.79 20.30 0.49
C LYS A 248 16.63 20.55 1.45
N TYR A 249 16.92 20.93 2.69
CA TYR A 249 15.92 21.23 3.72
C TYR A 249 16.35 22.49 4.48
N THR A 250 15.75 23.61 4.11
CA THR A 250 16.15 24.94 4.62
C THR A 250 15.49 25.32 5.94
N GLU A 251 14.40 24.66 6.29
CA GLU A 251 13.62 24.95 7.48
C GLU A 251 14.14 24.24 8.73
N LYS A 252 13.60 24.63 9.88
CA LYS A 252 13.92 23.96 11.15
C LYS A 252 13.26 22.60 11.22
N ILE A 253 13.99 21.63 11.74
CA ILE A 253 13.51 20.28 12.02
C ILE A 253 13.48 20.09 13.54
N ARG A 254 12.48 19.39 14.03
CA ARG A 254 12.42 18.90 15.41
C ARG A 254 12.98 17.47 15.45
N ARG A 255 13.96 17.24 16.32
CA ARG A 255 14.55 15.92 16.58
C ARG A 255 14.20 15.47 17.99
N ILE A 256 13.55 14.34 18.09
CA ILE A 256 13.22 13.69 19.36
C ILE A 256 14.05 12.41 19.47
N THR A 257 14.74 12.24 20.61
CA THR A 257 15.38 10.98 20.96
C THR A 257 14.50 10.27 21.98
N TYR A 258 14.10 9.07 21.62
CA TYR A 258 13.21 8.23 22.41
C TYR A 258 13.92 6.95 22.83
N TRP A 259 13.63 6.46 23.99
CA TRP A 259 14.08 5.17 24.49
C TRP A 259 12.88 4.23 24.55
N ASP A 260 13.01 3.10 23.86
CA ASP A 260 12.08 2.00 23.91
C ASP A 260 12.71 0.86 24.71
N GLU A 261 11.95 0.22 25.57
CA GLU A 261 12.43 -0.88 26.42
C GLU A 261 12.40 -2.24 25.71
N GLU A 262 11.94 -2.29 24.42
CA GLU A 262 11.96 -3.48 23.57
C GLU A 262 13.32 -3.76 22.92
#